data_a987b6e674d09af79ca2dc6a50678373
#
_entry.id   a987b6e674d09af79ca2dc6a50678373
#
_cell.length_a   1.000
_cell.length_b   1.000
_cell.length_c   1.000
_cell.angle_alpha   90.00
_cell.angle_beta   90.00
_cell.angle_gamma   90.00
#
_symmetry.space_group_name_H-M   'P 1'
#
loop_
_entity.id
_entity.type
_entity.pdbx_description
1 polymer ?
#
loop_
_entity_poly.entity_id
_entity_poly.type
_entity_poly.pdbx_seq_one_letter_code
_entity_poly.pdbx_strand_id
1 'polypeptide(L)'
;MAVNISAPMRHTINVHPGLVLEDEINERGITQSKLAAHIGVLPKTINEICRGKRGISAEMAVQFSRALGASPGFWMNLQKNWELSQVDKAIRRACVPS
;
A
#
# COMPACT_ATOMS: atom_id res chain seq x y z
N MET A 1 -3.93 13.92 -23.99
CA MET A 1 -3.72 12.76 -23.78
C MET A 1 -2.98 12.46 -22.59
N ALA A 2 -1.77 12.73 -22.55
CA ALA A 2 -0.98 12.47 -21.39
C ALA A 2 -1.58 13.07 -20.16
N VAL A 3 -2.23 14.15 -20.34
CA VAL A 3 -2.83 14.84 -19.23
C VAL A 3 -3.83 14.00 -18.49
N ASN A 4 -4.64 13.31 -19.23
CA ASN A 4 -5.68 12.52 -18.63
C ASN A 4 -5.14 11.38 -17.85
N ILE A 5 -4.05 10.84 -18.30
CA ILE A 5 -3.45 9.73 -17.66
C ILE A 5 -2.83 10.14 -16.34
N SER A 6 -2.28 11.32 -16.31
CA SER A 6 -1.61 11.78 -15.10
C SER A 6 -2.54 11.90 -13.91
N ALA A 7 -3.72 12.40 -14.14
CA ALA A 7 -4.63 12.67 -13.05
C ALA A 7 -4.97 11.41 -12.23
N PRO A 8 -5.41 10.32 -12.86
CA PRO A 8 -5.70 9.11 -12.11
C PRO A 8 -4.46 8.54 -11.44
N MET A 9 -3.33 8.68 -12.08
CA MET A 9 -2.10 8.14 -11.52
C MET A 9 -1.69 8.88 -10.27
N ARG A 10 -1.97 10.15 -10.18
CA ARG A 10 -1.64 10.88 -8.99
C ARG A 10 -2.39 10.37 -7.79
N HIS A 11 -3.66 10.06 -7.95
CA HIS A 11 -4.43 9.52 -6.85
C HIS A 11 -3.85 8.19 -6.38
N THR A 12 -3.45 7.37 -7.34
CA THR A 12 -2.90 6.06 -7.02
C THR A 12 -1.56 6.19 -6.32
N ILE A 13 -0.75 7.14 -6.73
CA ILE A 13 0.58 7.31 -6.20
C ILE A 13 0.57 7.61 -4.71
N ASN A 14 -0.44 8.31 -4.24
CA ASN A 14 -0.49 8.74 -2.86
C ASN A 14 -1.25 7.80 -1.95
N VAL A 15 -1.66 6.67 -2.46
CA VAL A 15 -2.46 5.73 -1.70
C VAL A 15 -1.55 4.80 -0.90
N HIS A 16 -1.85 4.64 0.37
CA HIS A 16 -1.14 3.67 1.20
C HIS A 16 -1.45 2.27 0.69
N PRO A 17 -0.45 1.39 0.63
CA PRO A 17 -0.70 0.03 0.14
C PRO A 17 -1.79 -0.69 0.91
N GLY A 18 -2.03 -0.31 2.17
CA GLY A 18 -3.07 -0.93 2.95
C GLY A 18 -4.46 -0.74 2.40
N LEU A 19 -4.71 0.40 1.72
CA LEU A 19 -6.02 0.63 1.12
C LEU A 19 -6.26 -0.33 -0.04
N VAL A 20 -5.22 -0.55 -0.84
CA VAL A 20 -5.33 -1.49 -1.95
C VAL A 20 -5.48 -2.91 -1.41
N LEU A 21 -4.73 -3.22 -0.35
CA LEU A 21 -4.81 -4.55 0.26
C LEU A 21 -6.22 -4.82 0.77
N GLU A 22 -6.80 -3.85 1.43
CA GLU A 22 -8.15 -4.01 1.97
C GLU A 22 -9.16 -4.23 0.86
N ASP A 23 -9.03 -3.47 -0.22
CA ASP A 23 -9.91 -3.64 -1.37
C ASP A 23 -9.78 -5.04 -1.96
N GLU A 24 -8.56 -5.54 -2.10
CA GLU A 24 -8.33 -6.87 -2.67
C GLU A 24 -8.92 -7.95 -1.80
N ILE A 25 -8.74 -7.84 -0.49
CA ILE A 25 -9.30 -8.80 0.44
C ILE A 25 -10.82 -8.81 0.35
N ASN A 26 -11.41 -7.63 0.34
CA ASN A 26 -12.86 -7.50 0.30
C ASN A 26 -13.44 -8.04 -1.01
N GLU A 27 -12.78 -7.74 -2.11
CA GLU A 27 -13.25 -8.23 -3.40
C GLU A 27 -13.22 -9.74 -3.51
N ARG A 28 -12.23 -10.34 -2.88
CA ARG A 28 -12.09 -11.79 -2.92
C ARG A 28 -12.91 -12.49 -1.85
N GLY A 29 -13.53 -11.72 -0.96
CA GLY A 29 -14.35 -12.29 0.09
C GLY A 29 -13.56 -13.06 1.15
N ILE A 30 -12.30 -12.71 1.34
CA ILE A 30 -11.50 -13.37 2.37
C ILE A 30 -11.31 -12.40 3.53
N THR A 31 -10.90 -12.96 4.67
CA THR A 31 -10.70 -12.15 5.86
C THR A 31 -9.21 -11.84 6.04
N GLN A 32 -8.94 -10.83 6.86
CA GLN A 32 -7.56 -10.51 7.20
C GLN A 32 -6.88 -11.70 7.87
N SER A 33 -7.62 -12.40 8.73
CA SER A 33 -7.07 -13.57 9.41
C SER A 33 -6.70 -14.67 8.45
N LYS A 34 -7.52 -14.88 7.43
CA LYS A 34 -7.22 -15.89 6.44
C LYS A 34 -5.97 -15.55 5.65
N LEU A 35 -5.86 -14.30 5.23
CA LEU A 35 -4.67 -13.88 4.50
C LEU A 35 -3.43 -14.01 5.38
N ALA A 36 -3.55 -13.58 6.64
CA ALA A 36 -2.43 -13.65 7.57
C ALA A 36 -1.95 -15.08 7.73
N ALA A 37 -2.87 -16.01 7.92
CA ALA A 37 -2.52 -17.42 8.07
C ALA A 37 -1.85 -17.95 6.81
N HIS A 38 -2.33 -17.51 5.65
CA HIS A 38 -1.81 -18.00 4.38
C HIS A 38 -0.36 -17.57 4.16
N ILE A 39 -0.03 -16.37 4.53
CA ILE A 39 1.32 -15.86 4.31
C ILE A 39 2.21 -15.94 5.55
N GLY A 40 1.69 -16.44 6.65
CA GLY A 40 2.52 -16.73 7.81
C GLY A 40 2.82 -15.53 8.70
N VAL A 41 1.90 -14.58 8.79
CA VAL A 41 2.05 -13.44 9.69
C VAL A 41 0.87 -13.40 10.65
N LEU A 42 0.97 -12.53 11.65
CA LEU A 42 -0.14 -12.38 12.59
C LEU A 42 -1.25 -11.55 11.96
N PRO A 43 -2.51 -11.85 12.30
CA PRO A 43 -3.62 -11.03 11.82
C PRO A 43 -3.46 -9.57 12.18
N LYS A 44 -2.86 -9.26 13.31
CA LYS A 44 -2.60 -7.90 13.73
C LYS A 44 -1.73 -7.17 12.70
N THR A 45 -0.75 -7.88 12.13
CA THR A 45 0.12 -7.28 11.12
C THR A 45 -0.68 -6.84 9.91
N ILE A 46 -1.56 -7.71 9.42
CA ILE A 46 -2.40 -7.37 8.27
C ILE A 46 -3.32 -6.20 8.61
N ASN A 47 -3.89 -6.23 9.81
CA ASN A 47 -4.78 -5.17 10.24
C ASN A 47 -4.06 -3.82 10.28
N GLU A 48 -2.84 -3.79 10.80
CA GLU A 48 -2.07 -2.57 10.89
C GLU A 48 -1.74 -2.03 9.50
N ILE A 49 -1.45 -2.92 8.56
CA ILE A 49 -1.18 -2.48 7.20
C ILE A 49 -2.44 -1.86 6.60
N CYS A 50 -3.58 -2.53 6.76
CA CYS A 50 -4.84 -2.02 6.21
C CYS A 50 -5.22 -0.68 6.80
N ARG A 51 -4.83 -0.43 8.04
CA ARG A 51 -5.16 0.83 8.70
C ARG A 51 -4.10 1.90 8.48
N GLY A 52 -3.10 1.62 7.66
CA GLY A 52 -2.07 2.59 7.36
C GLY A 52 -1.06 2.81 8.46
N LYS A 53 -1.05 1.95 9.48
CA LYS A 53 -0.13 2.11 10.60
C LYS A 53 1.20 1.43 10.38
N ARG A 54 1.30 0.62 9.36
CA ARG A 54 2.51 -0.13 9.07
C ARG A 54 2.62 -0.25 7.55
N GLY A 55 3.85 -0.15 7.05
CA GLY A 55 4.11 -0.36 5.64
C GLY A 55 4.34 -1.84 5.33
N ILE A 56 4.66 -2.12 4.08
CA ILE A 56 4.95 -3.48 3.66
C ILE A 56 6.42 -3.59 3.28
N SER A 57 6.99 -4.75 3.58
CA SER A 57 8.37 -5.04 3.22
C SER A 57 8.40 -5.73 1.86
N ALA A 58 9.61 -5.89 1.32
CA ALA A 58 9.77 -6.62 0.07
C ALA A 58 9.26 -8.04 0.20
N GLU A 59 9.51 -8.66 1.34
CA GLU A 59 9.04 -10.02 1.57
C GLU A 59 7.53 -10.09 1.53
N MET A 60 6.87 -9.14 2.18
CA MET A 60 5.41 -9.10 2.16
C MET A 60 4.89 -8.82 0.77
N ALA A 61 5.59 -8.00 0.00
CA ALA A 61 5.17 -7.72 -1.37
C ALA A 61 5.16 -9.00 -2.20
N VAL A 62 6.17 -9.83 -2.03
CA VAL A 62 6.21 -11.11 -2.73
C VAL A 62 5.06 -12.01 -2.27
N GLN A 63 4.80 -12.04 -0.95
CA GLN A 63 3.73 -12.86 -0.43
C GLN A 63 2.36 -12.39 -0.92
N PHE A 64 2.15 -11.08 -0.94
CA PHE A 64 0.89 -10.55 -1.46
C PHE A 64 0.75 -10.86 -2.94
N SER A 65 1.84 -10.79 -3.69
CA SER A 65 1.82 -11.11 -5.10
C SER A 65 1.36 -12.54 -5.31
N ARG A 66 1.89 -13.46 -4.56
CA ARG A 66 1.52 -14.87 -4.68
C ARG A 66 0.08 -15.13 -4.27
N ALA A 67 -0.36 -14.46 -3.23
CA ALA A 67 -1.71 -14.68 -2.72
C ALA A 67 -2.77 -13.95 -3.51
N LEU A 68 -2.46 -12.75 -3.99
CA LEU A 68 -3.46 -11.86 -4.55
C LEU A 68 -3.27 -11.55 -6.03
N GLY A 69 -2.14 -11.94 -6.61
CA GLY A 69 -1.98 -11.90 -8.05
C GLY A 69 -1.28 -10.71 -8.65
N ALA A 70 -1.18 -9.58 -7.97
CA ALA A 70 -0.44 -8.45 -8.51
C ALA A 70 1.05 -8.70 -8.34
N SER A 71 1.88 -8.05 -9.16
CA SER A 71 3.32 -8.28 -9.08
C SER A 71 3.91 -7.71 -7.80
N PRO A 72 5.04 -8.24 -7.34
CA PRO A 72 5.71 -7.64 -6.18
C PRO A 72 6.06 -6.18 -6.41
N GLY A 73 6.43 -5.84 -7.65
CA GLY A 73 6.75 -4.46 -7.98
C GLY A 73 5.57 -3.53 -7.81
N PHE A 74 4.38 -4.01 -8.11
CA PHE A 74 3.17 -3.22 -7.91
C PHE A 74 3.05 -2.81 -6.43
N TRP A 75 3.19 -3.80 -5.54
CA TRP A 75 3.05 -3.53 -4.10
C TRP A 75 4.16 -2.62 -3.59
N MET A 76 5.38 -2.84 -4.04
CA MET A 76 6.51 -2.01 -3.60
C MET A 76 6.42 -0.60 -4.15
N ASN A 77 5.87 -0.44 -5.35
CA ASN A 77 5.67 0.90 -5.89
C ASN A 77 4.66 1.68 -5.06
N LEU A 78 3.60 1.03 -4.61
CA LEU A 78 2.65 1.69 -3.74
C LEU A 78 3.34 2.16 -2.45
N GLN A 79 4.13 1.29 -1.86
CA GLN A 79 4.84 1.61 -0.63
C GLN A 79 5.80 2.77 -0.84
N LYS A 80 6.60 2.68 -1.88
CA LYS A 80 7.60 3.70 -2.17
C LYS A 80 6.94 5.07 -2.42
N ASN A 81 5.93 5.07 -3.25
CA ASN A 81 5.29 6.33 -3.61
C ASN A 81 4.61 6.96 -2.40
N TRP A 82 4.00 6.14 -1.55
CA TRP A 82 3.39 6.67 -0.35
C TRP A 82 4.43 7.26 0.58
N GLU A 83 5.55 6.56 0.77
CA GLU A 83 6.63 7.05 1.61
C GLU A 83 7.18 8.37 1.10
N LEU A 84 7.39 8.45 -0.22
CA LEU A 84 7.89 9.69 -0.81
C LEU A 84 6.93 10.84 -0.60
N SER A 85 5.63 10.56 -0.69
CA SER A 85 4.65 11.62 -0.49
C SER A 85 4.66 12.11 0.96
N GLN A 86 4.87 11.20 1.92
CA GLN A 86 4.92 11.59 3.31
C GLN A 86 6.17 12.44 3.61
N VAL A 87 7.30 12.03 3.04
CA VAL A 87 8.53 12.80 3.20
C VAL A 87 8.38 14.18 2.57
N ASP A 88 7.79 14.23 1.39
CA ASP A 88 7.58 15.50 0.72
C ASP A 88 6.71 16.44 1.54
N LYS A 89 5.65 15.90 2.13
CA LYS A 89 4.80 16.70 3.00
C LYS A 89 5.55 17.23 4.21
N ALA A 90 6.38 16.38 4.81
CA ALA A 90 7.15 16.79 5.98
C ALA A 90 8.15 17.88 5.61
N ILE A 91 8.80 17.75 4.47
CA ILE A 91 9.76 18.74 4.03
C ILE A 91 9.07 20.07 3.74
N ARG A 92 7.93 20.02 3.06
CA ARG A 92 7.18 21.24 2.77
C ARG A 92 6.77 21.95 4.05
N ARG A 93 6.31 21.16 5.02
CA ARG A 93 5.87 21.75 6.29
C ARG A 93 7.03 22.40 7.02
N ALA A 94 8.19 21.75 6.99
CA ALA A 94 9.37 22.28 7.65
C ALA A 94 9.91 23.53 6.96
N CYS A 95 9.76 23.61 5.65
CA CYS A 95 10.30 24.71 4.88
C CYS A 95 9.38 25.91 4.77
N VAL A 96 8.13 25.75 5.17
CA VAL A 96 7.18 26.85 5.07
C VAL A 96 7.59 27.95 6.03
N PRO A 97 7.79 29.16 5.54
CA PRO A 97 8.12 30.28 6.43
C PRO A 97 6.90 30.60 7.26
N SER A 98 7.14 30.88 8.47
CA SER A 98 6.01 31.16 9.37
C SER A 98 5.45 32.55 9.25
#